data_f80c3f55e38909c128d13c6f4ef6b535
#
_entry.id   f80c3f55e38909c128d13c6f4ef6b535
#
_cell.length_a   1.000
_cell.length_b   1.000
_cell.length_c   1.000
_cell.angle_alpha   90.00
_cell.angle_beta   90.00
_cell.angle_gamma   90.00
#
_symmetry.space_group_name_H-M   'P 1'
#
loop_
_entity.id
_entity.type
_entity.pdbx_description
1 polymer ?
#
loop_
_entity_poly.entity_id
_entity_poly.type
_entity_poly.pdbx_seq_one_letter_code
_entity_poly.pdbx_strand_id
1 'polypeptide(L)'
;MRSWMLAVVVLFAVPCIASGASKDPAKLVATHGYAYMSFSKGGQDVLVVSPVGSRREIRIDLAADVPPVAKMQAIGDWLPAGSYRVTGWGPLTWKDGPTFEIKPGRVTDLGDYVGVDVGGYKTVMLPIAHPDRQEAVAAASRSFASTLVDPAPIPAGSMALSPAMERPGINTGLGLVADLLIAHDRKINKPSTLNALLAAKDPDAFLGLVRTVTLPTQEEPASLPDGTLYFPADFGQLRKRSPDGHWSNVGMDTLRQITAVEAHDGRLLTGSDDGHIRESRDGGTTWNEVAALGSKQSVLDIDHADGYWLVTTLENTDPFKEGAIRVPSPLAVFPIVPRTVRLRILMARQADLADLKLAREFAMDINEMWAWPGPQSQLVNGQYYVLAGNTPQRLDLASGQWKAIPPRARTSTLRVNPRTGVVSALWGQGAFSKVYYSNDQGDTWQQIGRPPYVIWDLQMDTATSGWASRWNVNAFSGVWELYSFSPKKNDWDHVGDAPFNCKPLRVSAEVPVLCMSRDSSIFSLRDGKWNVEFSAQ
;
A
#
# COMPACT_ATOMS: atom_id res chain seq x y z
N MET A 1 49.41 6.87 11.17
CA MET A 1 48.87 7.92 10.28
C MET A 1 47.36 8.03 10.56
N ARG A 2 46.94 9.10 11.19
CA ARG A 2 45.53 9.32 11.59
C ARG A 2 44.83 10.03 10.43
N SER A 3 43.90 9.35 9.74
CA SER A 3 43.02 9.95 8.73
C SER A 3 41.82 10.56 9.42
N TRP A 4 41.69 11.85 9.34
CA TRP A 4 40.54 12.63 9.77
C TRP A 4 39.44 12.50 8.71
N MET A 5 38.31 11.91 9.06
CA MET A 5 37.09 12.05 8.28
C MET A 5 36.45 13.39 8.63
N LEU A 6 36.49 14.32 7.71
CA LEU A 6 35.71 15.56 7.74
C LEU A 6 34.25 15.21 7.39
N ALA A 7 33.39 15.24 8.39
CA ALA A 7 31.94 15.23 8.17
C ALA A 7 31.53 16.64 7.70
N VAL A 8 31.26 16.80 6.43
CA VAL A 8 30.64 18.02 5.91
C VAL A 8 29.14 17.96 6.20
N VAL A 9 28.73 18.64 7.27
CA VAL A 9 27.32 18.91 7.53
C VAL A 9 26.90 20.08 6.64
N VAL A 10 26.24 19.79 5.53
CA VAL A 10 25.62 20.82 4.69
C VAL A 10 24.27 21.18 5.30
N LEU A 11 24.23 22.28 6.02
CA LEU A 11 22.98 22.90 6.47
C LEU A 11 22.27 23.51 5.25
N PHE A 12 21.28 22.82 4.72
CA PHE A 12 20.33 23.43 3.80
C PHE A 12 19.33 24.26 4.59
N ALA A 13 19.40 25.56 4.46
CA ALA A 13 18.30 26.44 4.81
C ALA A 13 17.15 26.18 3.85
N VAL A 14 16.20 25.33 4.25
CA VAL A 14 14.92 25.20 3.58
C VAL A 14 14.16 26.50 3.84
N PRO A 15 13.75 27.27 2.82
CA PRO A 15 12.87 28.39 3.06
C PRO A 15 11.61 27.84 3.75
N CYS A 16 11.34 28.28 4.97
CA CYS A 16 10.05 28.09 5.60
C CYS A 16 9.01 28.70 4.67
N ILE A 17 8.34 27.85 3.89
CA ILE A 17 7.11 28.23 3.21
C ILE A 17 6.14 28.48 4.37
N ALA A 18 5.87 29.75 4.62
CA ALA A 18 4.87 30.15 5.58
C ALA A 18 3.58 29.40 5.21
N SER A 19 3.13 28.50 6.09
CA SER A 19 1.79 27.93 6.02
C SER A 19 0.84 29.11 5.98
N GLY A 20 0.12 29.25 4.86
CA GLY A 20 -0.77 30.38 4.65
C GLY A 20 -1.69 30.53 5.85
N ALA A 21 -1.82 31.74 6.34
CA ALA A 21 -2.80 32.06 7.36
C ALA A 21 -4.13 31.45 6.94
N SER A 22 -4.84 30.77 7.86
CA SER A 22 -6.16 30.21 7.64
C SER A 22 -7.02 31.25 6.94
N LYS A 23 -7.32 31.02 5.66
CA LYS A 23 -8.12 31.94 4.86
C LYS A 23 -9.55 31.83 5.40
N ASP A 24 -10.08 32.92 5.94
CA ASP A 24 -11.46 32.96 6.43
C ASP A 24 -12.43 32.79 5.24
N PRO A 25 -13.12 31.66 5.10
CA PRO A 25 -13.99 31.39 3.95
C PRO A 25 -15.08 32.44 3.76
N ALA A 26 -15.58 33.02 4.85
CA ALA A 26 -16.61 34.05 4.79
C ALA A 26 -16.15 35.33 4.06
N LYS A 27 -14.85 35.61 4.09
CA LYS A 27 -14.28 36.77 3.37
C LYS A 27 -13.94 36.46 1.91
N LEU A 28 -13.76 35.18 1.58
CA LEU A 28 -13.36 34.74 0.25
C LEU A 28 -14.54 34.49 -0.69
N VAL A 29 -15.68 34.07 -0.15
CA VAL A 29 -16.84 33.60 -0.91
C VAL A 29 -17.33 34.56 -2.01
N ALA A 30 -17.17 35.87 -1.79
CA ALA A 30 -17.61 36.89 -2.76
C ALA A 30 -16.69 36.99 -4.00
N THR A 31 -15.43 36.58 -3.91
CA THR A 31 -14.42 36.77 -4.96
C THR A 31 -13.70 35.47 -5.33
N HIS A 32 -13.85 34.41 -4.55
CA HIS A 32 -13.21 33.11 -4.73
C HIS A 32 -14.23 31.99 -4.81
N GLY A 33 -13.87 30.92 -5.49
CA GLY A 33 -14.54 29.64 -5.41
C GLY A 33 -13.59 28.57 -4.91
N TYR A 34 -14.11 27.41 -4.57
CA TYR A 34 -13.32 26.30 -4.07
C TYR A 34 -13.05 25.28 -5.20
N ALA A 35 -11.78 25.03 -5.50
CA ALA A 35 -11.37 23.94 -6.37
C ALA A 35 -11.29 22.66 -5.54
N TYR A 36 -11.92 21.58 -5.99
CA TYR A 36 -11.92 20.28 -5.31
C TYR A 36 -11.55 19.17 -6.29
N MET A 37 -10.66 18.30 -5.87
CA MET A 37 -10.29 17.10 -6.60
C MET A 37 -10.05 15.97 -5.62
N SER A 38 -10.34 14.74 -6.01
CA SER A 38 -9.94 13.56 -5.25
C SER A 38 -9.03 12.66 -6.08
N PHE A 39 -8.18 11.91 -5.40
CA PHE A 39 -7.31 10.94 -6.05
C PHE A 39 -7.07 9.73 -5.16
N SER A 40 -6.97 8.58 -5.78
CA SER A 40 -6.53 7.35 -5.16
C SER A 40 -5.03 7.17 -5.35
N LYS A 41 -4.52 6.02 -4.99
CA LYS A 41 -3.12 5.59 -5.09
C LYS A 41 -2.34 6.20 -6.27
N GLY A 42 -1.07 6.47 -6.05
CA GLY A 42 -0.14 6.98 -7.07
C GLY A 42 -0.21 8.49 -7.31
N GLY A 43 -1.10 9.20 -6.62
CA GLY A 43 -1.17 10.65 -6.66
C GLY A 43 -0.01 11.32 -5.92
N GLN A 44 0.18 12.59 -6.23
CA GLN A 44 1.06 13.48 -5.47
C GLN A 44 0.18 14.40 -4.62
N ASP A 45 0.66 14.81 -3.47
CA ASP A 45 -0.09 15.61 -2.49
C ASP A 45 -0.40 17.05 -2.94
N VAL A 46 -0.04 17.41 -4.16
CA VAL A 46 -0.14 18.77 -4.68
C VAL A 46 -0.58 18.79 -6.13
N LEU A 47 -1.65 19.52 -6.42
CA LEU A 47 -2.02 19.89 -7.78
C LEU A 47 -1.43 21.27 -8.11
N VAL A 48 -0.82 21.40 -9.29
CA VAL A 48 -0.28 22.68 -9.76
C VAL A 48 -1.17 23.23 -10.86
N VAL A 49 -1.63 24.46 -10.69
CA VAL A 49 -2.50 25.15 -11.66
C VAL A 49 -1.95 26.53 -11.99
N SER A 50 -2.28 27.06 -13.15
CA SER A 50 -1.95 28.43 -13.53
C SER A 50 -3.18 29.13 -14.09
N PRO A 51 -3.40 30.43 -13.79
CA PRO A 51 -4.40 31.21 -14.49
C PRO A 51 -4.11 31.20 -16.01
N VAL A 52 -5.16 31.05 -16.83
CA VAL A 52 -5.00 31.01 -18.29
C VAL A 52 -4.34 32.32 -18.76
N GLY A 53 -3.29 32.18 -19.57
CA GLY A 53 -2.49 33.32 -20.05
C GLY A 53 -1.41 33.80 -19.07
N SER A 54 -1.28 33.21 -17.90
CA SER A 54 -0.25 33.52 -16.91
C SER A 54 0.79 32.39 -16.81
N ARG A 55 2.01 32.80 -16.41
CA ARG A 55 3.08 31.84 -16.03
C ARG A 55 3.15 31.61 -14.52
N ARG A 56 2.26 32.25 -13.74
CA ARG A 56 2.25 32.12 -12.28
C ARG A 56 1.63 30.77 -11.92
N GLU A 57 2.40 29.95 -11.27
CA GLU A 57 1.90 28.69 -10.70
C GLU A 57 1.28 28.90 -9.31
N ILE A 58 0.19 28.22 -9.07
CA ILE A 58 -0.51 28.13 -7.78
C ILE A 58 -0.51 26.66 -7.41
N ARG A 59 -0.09 26.35 -6.19
CA ARG A 59 -0.11 25.01 -5.63
C ARG A 59 -1.36 24.85 -4.80
N ILE A 60 -2.09 23.78 -5.06
CA ILE A 60 -3.27 23.35 -4.29
C ILE A 60 -2.84 22.10 -3.55
N ASP A 61 -2.75 22.21 -2.23
CA ASP A 61 -2.28 21.13 -1.36
C ASP A 61 -3.44 20.19 -0.93
N LEU A 62 -3.10 19.13 -0.21
CA LEU A 62 -4.09 18.26 0.43
C LEU A 62 -5.05 19.09 1.27
N ALA A 63 -6.33 18.88 1.05
CA ALA A 63 -7.40 19.51 1.81
C ALA A 63 -7.53 18.80 3.17
N ALA A 64 -6.80 19.29 4.16
CA ALA A 64 -6.77 18.69 5.50
C ALA A 64 -8.16 18.68 6.17
N ASP A 65 -8.99 19.67 5.85
CA ASP A 65 -10.29 19.89 6.47
C ASP A 65 -11.47 19.29 5.67
N VAL A 66 -11.17 18.65 4.53
CA VAL A 66 -12.19 18.11 3.64
C VAL A 66 -12.21 16.59 3.79
N PRO A 67 -13.33 15.98 4.17
CA PRO A 67 -13.41 14.53 4.23
C PRO A 67 -13.21 13.95 2.82
N PRO A 68 -12.35 12.95 2.69
CA PRO A 68 -12.15 12.28 1.40
C PRO A 68 -13.44 11.57 1.00
N VAL A 69 -13.81 11.68 -0.27
CA VAL A 69 -14.84 10.84 -0.86
C VAL A 69 -14.25 9.44 -1.06
N ALA A 70 -14.89 8.42 -0.49
CA ALA A 70 -14.56 7.02 -0.67
C ALA A 70 -13.06 6.66 -0.52
N LYS A 71 -12.42 7.04 0.58
CA LYS A 71 -10.98 6.83 0.89
C LYS A 71 -9.98 7.43 -0.10
N MET A 72 -10.44 8.26 -0.99
CA MET A 72 -9.56 9.03 -1.85
C MET A 72 -9.04 10.23 -1.06
N GLN A 73 -7.79 10.58 -1.26
CA GLN A 73 -7.26 11.82 -0.73
C GLN A 73 -7.91 12.99 -1.46
N ALA A 74 -8.23 14.05 -0.75
CA ALA A 74 -8.78 15.26 -1.33
C ALA A 74 -7.69 16.33 -1.45
N ILE A 75 -7.69 17.01 -2.60
CA ILE A 75 -6.93 18.23 -2.84
C ILE A 75 -7.94 19.36 -2.99
N GLY A 76 -7.71 20.49 -2.35
CA GLY A 76 -8.59 21.62 -2.51
C GLY A 76 -8.08 22.89 -1.89
N ASP A 77 -8.44 24.02 -2.51
CA ASP A 77 -8.18 25.36 -1.97
C ASP A 77 -9.12 26.39 -2.60
N TRP A 78 -9.22 27.55 -1.94
CA TRP A 78 -9.91 28.72 -2.44
C TRP A 78 -9.07 29.44 -3.50
N LEU A 79 -9.57 29.51 -4.71
CA LEU A 79 -8.96 30.24 -5.81
C LEU A 79 -9.79 31.48 -6.20
N PRO A 80 -9.16 32.61 -6.57
CA PRO A 80 -9.86 33.72 -7.18
C PRO A 80 -10.72 33.27 -8.37
N ALA A 81 -11.85 33.95 -8.59
CA ALA A 81 -12.67 33.68 -9.77
C ALA A 81 -11.88 33.88 -11.05
N GLY A 82 -12.03 32.96 -12.01
CA GLY A 82 -11.32 33.01 -13.30
C GLY A 82 -11.09 31.64 -13.91
N SER A 83 -10.43 31.63 -15.06
CA SER A 83 -10.09 30.43 -15.79
C SER A 83 -8.67 29.96 -15.45
N TYR A 84 -8.51 28.70 -15.19
CA TYR A 84 -7.27 28.04 -14.81
C TYR A 84 -6.95 26.86 -15.71
N ARG A 85 -5.68 26.51 -15.79
CA ARG A 85 -5.19 25.29 -16.44
C ARG A 85 -4.41 24.46 -15.42
N VAL A 86 -4.61 23.17 -15.42
CA VAL A 86 -3.73 22.23 -14.71
C VAL A 86 -2.38 22.19 -15.43
N THR A 87 -1.30 22.46 -14.72
CA THR A 87 0.07 22.51 -15.27
C THR A 87 0.97 21.44 -14.68
N GLY A 88 0.55 20.78 -13.60
CA GLY A 88 1.33 19.73 -13.01
C GLY A 88 0.63 19.01 -11.86
N TRP A 89 1.26 17.93 -11.42
CA TRP A 89 0.87 17.13 -10.27
C TRP A 89 2.12 16.83 -9.44
N GLY A 90 2.26 17.49 -8.30
CA GLY A 90 3.50 17.44 -7.53
C GLY A 90 4.71 17.87 -8.38
N PRO A 91 5.72 17.02 -8.54
CA PRO A 91 6.87 17.29 -9.40
C PRO A 91 6.63 16.95 -10.88
N LEU A 92 5.48 16.39 -11.23
CA LEU A 92 5.16 15.99 -12.60
C LEU A 92 4.60 17.16 -13.40
N THR A 93 5.12 17.43 -14.58
CA THR A 93 4.64 18.52 -15.46
C THR A 93 3.58 17.99 -16.43
N TRP A 94 2.41 18.61 -16.44
CA TRP A 94 1.33 18.31 -17.38
C TRP A 94 1.30 19.39 -18.47
N LYS A 95 1.91 19.13 -19.60
CA LYS A 95 1.77 19.98 -20.78
C LYS A 95 0.35 19.87 -21.31
N ASP A 96 -0.26 20.99 -21.61
CA ASP A 96 -1.61 21.07 -22.17
C ASP A 96 -2.69 20.39 -21.30
N GLY A 97 -2.53 20.48 -19.98
CA GLY A 97 -3.52 19.97 -19.04
C GLY A 97 -4.88 20.65 -19.17
N PRO A 98 -5.95 20.04 -18.62
CA PRO A 98 -7.31 20.54 -18.75
C PRO A 98 -7.47 21.94 -18.17
N THR A 99 -8.39 22.71 -18.78
CA THR A 99 -8.79 24.01 -18.26
C THR A 99 -10.11 23.90 -17.50
N PHE A 100 -10.28 24.72 -16.47
CA PHE A 100 -11.49 24.80 -15.68
C PHE A 100 -11.77 26.23 -15.25
N GLU A 101 -13.00 26.49 -14.84
CA GLU A 101 -13.48 27.81 -14.40
C GLU A 101 -13.80 27.79 -12.91
N ILE A 102 -13.33 28.78 -12.19
CA ILE A 102 -13.66 29.04 -10.80
C ILE A 102 -14.71 30.15 -10.73
N LYS A 103 -15.88 29.86 -10.13
CA LYS A 103 -16.96 30.82 -9.89
C LYS A 103 -17.04 31.19 -8.42
N PRO A 104 -17.25 32.48 -8.09
CA PRO A 104 -17.35 32.92 -6.69
C PRO A 104 -18.42 32.14 -5.93
N GLY A 105 -18.12 31.74 -4.70
CA GLY A 105 -19.05 31.06 -3.81
C GLY A 105 -19.48 29.66 -4.24
N ARG A 106 -18.83 29.07 -5.23
CA ARG A 106 -19.15 27.76 -5.76
C ARG A 106 -17.98 26.78 -5.61
N VAL A 107 -18.29 25.49 -5.55
CA VAL A 107 -17.31 24.42 -5.66
C VAL A 107 -17.14 24.04 -7.14
N THR A 108 -15.92 24.00 -7.62
CA THR A 108 -15.56 23.41 -8.93
C THR A 108 -14.96 22.04 -8.69
N ASP A 109 -15.65 21.01 -9.15
CA ASP A 109 -15.21 19.63 -9.06
C ASP A 109 -14.31 19.28 -10.23
N LEU A 110 -13.02 19.05 -9.95
CA LEU A 110 -12.00 18.67 -10.92
C LEU A 110 -11.98 17.16 -11.22
N GLY A 111 -12.82 16.36 -10.53
CA GLY A 111 -12.96 14.94 -10.76
C GLY A 111 -12.10 14.05 -9.85
N ASP A 112 -12.16 12.74 -10.11
CA ASP A 112 -11.34 11.71 -9.48
C ASP A 112 -10.27 11.23 -10.43
N TYR A 113 -9.08 10.98 -9.88
CA TYR A 113 -7.97 10.43 -10.65
C TYR A 113 -7.25 9.30 -9.92
N VAL A 114 -6.70 8.39 -10.71
CA VAL A 114 -5.72 7.40 -10.27
C VAL A 114 -4.40 7.68 -10.96
N GLY A 115 -3.33 7.77 -10.19
CA GLY A 115 -1.99 7.80 -10.74
C GLY A 115 -1.54 6.38 -11.09
N VAL A 116 -1.30 6.12 -12.36
CA VAL A 116 -0.82 4.84 -12.87
C VAL A 116 0.66 4.97 -13.21
N ASP A 117 1.50 4.21 -12.51
CA ASP A 117 2.90 4.08 -12.89
C ASP A 117 3.00 3.23 -14.18
N VAL A 118 3.55 3.82 -15.21
CA VAL A 118 3.72 3.14 -16.51
C VAL A 118 5.18 2.75 -16.77
N GLY A 119 5.98 2.69 -15.72
CA GLY A 119 7.39 2.37 -15.77
C GLY A 119 8.29 3.54 -16.19
N GLY A 120 9.60 3.38 -16.02
CA GLY A 120 10.57 4.42 -16.39
C GLY A 120 10.38 5.75 -15.64
N TYR A 121 9.82 5.73 -14.42
CA TYR A 121 9.47 6.92 -13.62
C TYR A 121 8.43 7.83 -14.27
N LYS A 122 7.55 7.26 -15.09
CA LYS A 122 6.45 7.96 -15.74
C LYS A 122 5.12 7.61 -15.08
N THR A 123 4.28 8.60 -14.91
CA THR A 123 2.93 8.44 -14.35
C THR A 123 1.89 9.00 -15.32
N VAL A 124 0.83 8.26 -15.53
CA VAL A 124 -0.36 8.71 -16.25
C VAL A 124 -1.47 8.93 -15.23
N MET A 125 -2.18 10.05 -15.33
CA MET A 125 -3.37 10.32 -14.54
C MET A 125 -4.59 9.82 -15.29
N LEU A 126 -5.19 8.75 -14.77
CA LEU A 126 -6.39 8.12 -15.28
C LEU A 126 -7.61 8.74 -14.59
N PRO A 127 -8.52 9.41 -15.31
CA PRO A 127 -9.77 9.88 -14.74
C PRO A 127 -10.71 8.70 -14.45
N ILE A 128 -11.43 8.77 -13.33
CA ILE A 128 -12.40 7.76 -12.92
C ILE A 128 -13.78 8.39 -12.86
N ALA A 129 -14.74 7.76 -13.49
CA ALA A 129 -16.13 8.14 -13.40
C ALA A 129 -16.79 7.44 -12.19
N HIS A 130 -17.47 8.21 -11.37
CA HIS A 130 -18.31 7.70 -10.28
C HIS A 130 -19.72 8.22 -10.44
N PRO A 131 -20.75 7.36 -10.52
CA PRO A 131 -22.14 7.78 -10.67
C PRO A 131 -22.61 8.79 -9.64
N ASP A 132 -22.20 8.57 -8.38
CA ASP A 132 -22.66 9.35 -7.23
C ASP A 132 -21.72 10.51 -6.85
N ARG A 133 -20.74 10.81 -7.71
CA ARG A 133 -19.70 11.80 -7.39
C ARG A 133 -20.26 13.17 -7.04
N GLN A 134 -21.22 13.65 -7.80
CA GLN A 134 -21.84 14.97 -7.60
C GLN A 134 -22.44 15.09 -6.19
N GLU A 135 -23.17 14.06 -5.76
CA GLU A 135 -23.76 14.01 -4.44
C GLU A 135 -22.69 13.90 -3.35
N ALA A 136 -21.67 13.07 -3.56
CA ALA A 136 -20.56 12.89 -2.62
C ALA A 136 -19.76 14.18 -2.43
N VAL A 137 -19.45 14.91 -3.51
CA VAL A 137 -18.75 16.20 -3.45
C VAL A 137 -19.63 17.26 -2.81
N ALA A 138 -20.93 17.29 -3.10
CA ALA A 138 -21.86 18.20 -2.44
C ALA A 138 -21.97 17.93 -0.92
N ALA A 139 -21.94 16.66 -0.51
CA ALA A 139 -21.92 16.27 0.89
C ALA A 139 -20.62 16.68 1.58
N ALA A 140 -19.47 16.43 0.94
CA ALA A 140 -18.16 16.86 1.42
C ALA A 140 -18.09 18.39 1.54
N SER A 141 -18.58 19.11 0.54
CA SER A 141 -18.59 20.57 0.50
C SER A 141 -19.36 21.21 1.68
N ARG A 142 -20.43 20.58 2.13
CA ARG A 142 -21.19 21.05 3.31
C ARG A 142 -20.40 21.02 4.61
N SER A 143 -19.36 20.19 4.71
CA SER A 143 -18.55 20.07 5.93
C SER A 143 -17.55 21.21 6.11
N PHE A 144 -17.07 21.82 5.01
CA PHE A 144 -16.07 22.90 5.05
C PHE A 144 -16.60 24.25 4.54
N ALA A 145 -17.80 24.30 3.98
CA ALA A 145 -18.28 25.46 3.26
C ALA A 145 -19.72 25.82 3.65
N SER A 146 -19.97 25.99 4.94
CA SER A 146 -21.22 26.62 5.42
C SER A 146 -21.44 28.04 4.83
N THR A 147 -20.42 28.61 4.22
CA THR A 147 -20.39 29.94 3.58
C THR A 147 -20.62 29.87 2.06
N LEU A 148 -20.69 28.69 1.43
CA LEU A 148 -20.96 28.60 0.00
C LEU A 148 -22.35 29.10 -0.34
N VAL A 149 -22.45 29.82 -1.44
CA VAL A 149 -23.74 30.34 -1.97
C VAL A 149 -24.60 29.17 -2.47
N ASP A 150 -23.94 28.16 -3.05
CA ASP A 150 -24.58 26.95 -3.56
C ASP A 150 -23.62 25.76 -3.40
N PRO A 151 -23.97 24.75 -2.61
CA PRO A 151 -23.13 23.57 -2.39
C PRO A 151 -23.11 22.60 -3.58
N ALA A 152 -23.95 22.78 -4.60
CA ALA A 152 -23.94 21.93 -5.78
C ALA A 152 -22.63 22.15 -6.56
N PRO A 153 -21.79 21.11 -6.75
CA PRO A 153 -20.52 21.25 -7.45
C PRO A 153 -20.74 21.50 -8.95
N ILE A 154 -19.84 22.32 -9.52
CA ILE A 154 -19.79 22.53 -10.96
C ILE A 154 -18.73 21.58 -11.51
N PRO A 155 -19.07 20.64 -12.40
CA PRO A 155 -18.06 19.80 -13.06
C PRO A 155 -17.09 20.66 -13.88
N ALA A 156 -15.81 20.38 -13.78
CA ALA A 156 -14.76 21.11 -14.54
C ALA A 156 -14.71 20.75 -16.06
N GLY A 157 -15.68 20.02 -16.55
CA GLY A 157 -15.71 19.53 -17.93
C GLY A 157 -15.21 18.08 -18.06
N SER A 158 -15.02 17.61 -19.28
CA SER A 158 -14.56 16.25 -19.51
C SER A 158 -13.13 16.06 -19.01
N MET A 159 -12.97 15.16 -18.09
CA MET A 159 -11.68 14.77 -17.54
C MET A 159 -10.94 13.92 -18.58
N ALA A 160 -9.76 14.34 -18.97
CA ALA A 160 -8.94 13.66 -19.96
C ALA A 160 -7.87 12.77 -19.29
N LEU A 161 -7.53 11.69 -19.96
CA LEU A 161 -6.34 10.92 -19.66
C LEU A 161 -5.11 11.82 -19.85
N SER A 162 -4.22 11.89 -18.86
CA SER A 162 -3.00 12.67 -19.01
C SER A 162 -2.02 12.00 -19.98
N PRO A 163 -1.12 12.76 -20.61
CA PRO A 163 0.07 12.15 -21.17
C PRO A 163 0.90 11.51 -20.06
N ALA A 164 1.82 10.63 -20.42
CA ALA A 164 2.81 10.13 -19.47
C ALA A 164 3.70 11.28 -19.01
N MET A 165 3.54 11.64 -17.75
CA MET A 165 4.29 12.71 -17.12
C MET A 165 5.57 12.15 -16.51
N GLU A 166 6.70 12.79 -16.80
CA GLU A 166 7.97 12.44 -16.18
C GLU A 166 8.28 13.36 -15.00
N ARG A 167 8.89 12.79 -13.96
CA ARG A 167 9.55 13.67 -12.98
C ARG A 167 10.63 14.48 -13.68
N PRO A 168 10.59 15.82 -13.62
CA PRO A 168 11.63 16.62 -14.22
C PRO A 168 12.97 16.30 -13.54
N GLY A 169 13.97 16.01 -14.38
CA GLY A 169 15.38 16.06 -14.06
C GLY A 169 15.92 15.23 -12.90
N ILE A 170 17.20 15.06 -12.97
CA ILE A 170 18.07 14.50 -11.94
C ILE A 170 18.30 15.60 -10.89
N ASN A 171 17.34 15.86 -10.03
CA ASN A 171 17.55 16.69 -8.85
C ASN A 171 16.53 16.31 -7.78
N THR A 172 16.78 15.16 -7.15
CA THR A 172 15.93 14.67 -6.05
C THR A 172 16.14 15.44 -4.75
N GLY A 173 17.14 16.34 -4.72
CA GLY A 173 17.58 16.97 -3.47
C GLY A 173 18.33 16.03 -2.52
N LEU A 174 18.47 14.74 -2.89
CA LEU A 174 19.17 13.71 -2.09
C LEU A 174 20.67 13.63 -2.42
N GLY A 175 21.15 14.42 -3.38
CA GLY A 175 22.55 14.51 -3.79
C GLY A 175 22.88 13.73 -5.05
N LEU A 176 24.03 14.07 -5.63
CA LEU A 176 24.51 13.57 -6.93
C LEU A 176 24.53 12.03 -7.05
N VAL A 177 24.86 11.32 -5.98
CA VAL A 177 24.92 9.84 -5.99
C VAL A 177 23.53 9.24 -6.15
N ALA A 178 22.54 9.76 -5.43
CA ALA A 178 21.15 9.31 -5.56
C ALA A 178 20.61 9.60 -6.96
N ASP A 179 20.92 10.76 -7.51
CA ASP A 179 20.53 11.13 -8.86
C ASP A 179 21.16 10.24 -9.93
N LEU A 180 22.43 9.87 -9.78
CA LEU A 180 23.10 8.94 -10.68
C LEU A 180 22.53 7.50 -10.59
N LEU A 181 22.17 7.03 -9.38
CA LEU A 181 21.52 5.74 -9.18
C LEU A 181 20.15 5.70 -9.85
N ILE A 182 19.35 6.75 -9.69
CA ILE A 182 18.04 6.88 -10.33
C ILE A 182 18.19 6.95 -11.86
N ALA A 183 19.19 7.69 -12.36
CA ALA A 183 19.45 7.75 -13.80
C ALA A 183 19.89 6.40 -14.38
N HIS A 184 20.65 5.62 -13.60
CA HIS A 184 21.03 4.27 -13.97
C HIS A 184 19.84 3.31 -13.98
N ASP A 185 19.01 3.35 -12.94
CA ASP A 185 17.80 2.54 -12.82
C ASP A 185 16.81 2.82 -13.96
N ARG A 186 16.62 4.09 -14.36
CA ARG A 186 15.80 4.48 -15.52
C ARG A 186 16.26 3.84 -16.86
N LYS A 187 17.54 3.49 -16.99
CA LYS A 187 18.04 2.83 -18.20
C LYS A 187 17.74 1.34 -18.23
N ILE A 188 17.64 0.72 -17.06
CA ILE A 188 17.47 -0.72 -16.91
C ILE A 188 15.99 -1.09 -16.91
N ASN A 189 15.17 -0.31 -16.22
CA ASN A 189 13.75 -0.61 -16.03
C ASN A 189 12.88 0.04 -17.11
N LYS A 190 12.85 -0.55 -18.28
CA LYS A 190 11.90 -0.21 -19.35
C LYS A 190 10.92 -1.36 -19.53
N PRO A 191 9.70 -1.28 -19.01
CA PRO A 191 8.70 -2.31 -19.26
C PRO A 191 8.44 -2.43 -20.77
N SER A 192 8.40 -3.65 -21.30
CA SER A 192 8.12 -3.91 -22.73
C SER A 192 6.74 -3.44 -23.18
N THR A 193 5.79 -3.36 -22.24
CA THR A 193 4.41 -2.90 -22.45
C THR A 193 4.26 -1.38 -22.40
N LEU A 194 5.27 -0.64 -22.03
CA LEU A 194 5.24 0.82 -21.86
C LEU A 194 4.76 1.55 -23.12
N ASN A 195 5.19 1.13 -24.31
CA ASN A 195 4.82 1.80 -25.55
C ASN A 195 3.31 1.71 -25.84
N ALA A 196 2.68 0.57 -25.58
CA ALA A 196 1.24 0.40 -25.74
C ALA A 196 0.46 1.28 -24.76
N LEU A 197 0.87 1.32 -23.49
CA LEU A 197 0.27 2.20 -22.48
C LEU A 197 0.42 3.68 -22.84
N LEU A 198 1.59 4.08 -23.34
CA LEU A 198 1.84 5.47 -23.75
C LEU A 198 1.09 5.88 -25.02
N ALA A 199 0.72 4.93 -25.88
CA ALA A 199 -0.03 5.18 -27.11
C ALA A 199 -1.54 5.30 -26.89
N ALA A 200 -2.08 4.76 -25.80
CA ALA A 200 -3.50 4.82 -25.46
C ALA A 200 -3.91 6.27 -25.16
N LYS A 201 -4.98 6.73 -25.79
CA LYS A 201 -5.53 8.09 -25.61
C LYS A 201 -6.91 8.08 -24.95
N ASP A 202 -7.58 6.96 -25.04
CA ASP A 202 -8.89 6.72 -24.45
C ASP A 202 -8.73 6.11 -23.04
N PRO A 203 -9.43 6.63 -22.01
CA PRO A 203 -9.34 6.11 -20.64
C PRO A 203 -9.69 4.63 -20.50
N ASP A 204 -10.71 4.16 -21.20
CA ASP A 204 -11.16 2.76 -21.10
C ASP A 204 -10.17 1.81 -21.74
N ALA A 205 -9.65 2.17 -22.92
CA ALA A 205 -8.58 1.41 -23.59
C ALA A 205 -7.30 1.38 -22.73
N PHE A 206 -6.94 2.50 -22.11
CA PHE A 206 -5.80 2.58 -21.19
C PHE A 206 -6.02 1.67 -19.99
N LEU A 207 -7.18 1.74 -19.35
CA LEU A 207 -7.52 0.89 -18.21
C LEU A 207 -7.47 -0.60 -18.58
N GLY A 208 -8.00 -0.96 -19.74
CA GLY A 208 -7.91 -2.33 -20.27
C GLY A 208 -6.47 -2.83 -20.36
N LEU A 209 -5.57 -2.02 -20.90
CA LEU A 209 -4.15 -2.33 -20.97
C LEU A 209 -3.50 -2.42 -19.59
N VAL A 210 -3.79 -1.47 -18.70
CA VAL A 210 -3.29 -1.49 -17.31
C VAL A 210 -3.68 -2.79 -16.63
N ARG A 211 -4.94 -3.19 -16.73
CA ARG A 211 -5.43 -4.45 -16.14
C ARG A 211 -4.72 -5.70 -16.67
N THR A 212 -4.25 -5.70 -17.90
CA THR A 212 -3.49 -6.84 -18.44
C THR A 212 -2.08 -6.95 -17.91
N VAL A 213 -1.45 -5.82 -17.54
CA VAL A 213 -0.05 -5.76 -17.10
C VAL A 213 0.11 -5.52 -15.60
N THR A 214 -0.98 -5.31 -14.88
CA THR A 214 -0.96 -5.10 -13.43
C THR A 214 -0.30 -6.30 -12.74
N LEU A 215 0.65 -6.01 -11.87
CA LEU A 215 1.39 -7.01 -11.09
C LEU A 215 0.66 -7.31 -9.78
N PRO A 216 0.94 -8.47 -9.17
CA PRO A 216 0.52 -8.77 -7.80
C PRO A 216 0.93 -7.66 -6.82
N THR A 217 0.12 -7.42 -5.81
CA THR A 217 0.52 -6.62 -4.65
C THR A 217 1.43 -7.43 -3.73
N GLN A 218 2.01 -6.79 -2.71
CA GLN A 218 2.89 -7.46 -1.74
C GLN A 218 2.11 -8.27 -0.67
N GLU A 219 0.79 -8.41 -0.86
CA GLU A 219 -0.08 -9.15 0.04
C GLU A 219 0.07 -10.67 -0.12
N GLU A 220 -0.36 -11.43 0.88
CA GLU A 220 -0.31 -12.89 0.84
C GLU A 220 -1.30 -13.45 -0.19
N PRO A 221 -0.91 -14.45 -0.99
CA PRO A 221 -1.83 -15.12 -1.91
C PRO A 221 -2.68 -16.15 -1.18
N ALA A 222 -3.91 -16.37 -1.66
CA ALA A 222 -4.70 -17.52 -1.30
C ALA A 222 -4.25 -18.76 -2.08
N SER A 223 -4.30 -19.93 -1.43
CA SER A 223 -3.96 -21.21 -2.06
C SER A 223 -5.13 -22.20 -1.99
N LEU A 224 -5.41 -22.86 -3.12
CA LEU A 224 -6.32 -23.97 -3.16
C LEU A 224 -5.58 -25.31 -2.93
N PRO A 225 -6.30 -26.36 -2.49
CA PRO A 225 -5.70 -27.69 -2.27
C PRO A 225 -5.05 -28.30 -3.52
N ASP A 226 -5.49 -27.90 -4.71
CA ASP A 226 -4.91 -28.37 -5.98
C ASP A 226 -3.60 -27.65 -6.36
N GLY A 227 -3.14 -26.69 -5.55
CA GLY A 227 -1.94 -25.88 -5.82
C GLY A 227 -2.19 -24.61 -6.65
N THR A 228 -3.45 -24.30 -6.98
CA THR A 228 -3.81 -23.01 -7.58
C THR A 228 -3.58 -21.89 -6.57
N LEU A 229 -2.99 -20.77 -7.02
CA LEU A 229 -2.78 -19.59 -6.21
C LEU A 229 -3.50 -18.37 -6.81
N TYR A 230 -4.04 -17.53 -5.92
CA TYR A 230 -4.61 -16.24 -6.28
C TYR A 230 -3.87 -15.12 -5.56
N PHE A 231 -3.30 -14.21 -6.30
CA PHE A 231 -2.57 -13.05 -5.79
C PHE A 231 -3.41 -11.79 -5.93
N PRO A 232 -3.59 -11.01 -4.87
CA PRO A 232 -4.24 -9.71 -4.97
C PRO A 232 -3.46 -8.78 -5.90
N ALA A 233 -4.17 -7.92 -6.62
CA ALA A 233 -3.58 -6.93 -7.51
C ALA A 233 -4.40 -5.63 -7.51
N ASP A 234 -3.88 -4.60 -8.18
CA ASP A 234 -4.56 -3.32 -8.35
C ASP A 234 -5.70 -3.43 -9.39
N PHE A 235 -6.54 -2.40 -9.44
CA PHE A 235 -7.61 -2.23 -10.45
C PHE A 235 -8.62 -3.37 -10.51
N GLY A 236 -8.95 -3.94 -9.35
CA GLY A 236 -9.91 -5.03 -9.24
C GLY A 236 -9.41 -6.34 -9.86
N GLN A 237 -8.11 -6.56 -9.92
CA GLN A 237 -7.55 -7.77 -10.50
C GLN A 237 -7.03 -8.74 -9.44
N LEU A 238 -7.12 -10.02 -9.76
CA LEU A 238 -6.33 -11.08 -9.16
C LEU A 238 -5.44 -11.70 -10.25
N ARG A 239 -4.24 -12.11 -9.87
CA ARG A 239 -3.39 -12.95 -10.70
C ARG A 239 -3.56 -14.39 -10.24
N LYS A 240 -4.05 -15.24 -11.12
CA LYS A 240 -4.22 -16.67 -10.87
C LYS A 240 -3.03 -17.42 -11.46
N ARG A 241 -2.37 -18.23 -10.62
CA ARG A 241 -1.36 -19.20 -11.04
C ARG A 241 -1.96 -20.59 -10.89
N SER A 242 -2.07 -21.33 -11.99
CA SER A 242 -2.49 -22.73 -11.96
C SER A 242 -1.37 -23.66 -11.49
N PRO A 243 -1.67 -24.91 -11.10
CA PRO A 243 -0.67 -25.86 -10.58
C PRO A 243 0.48 -26.13 -11.55
N ASP A 244 0.20 -26.09 -12.85
CA ASP A 244 1.20 -26.24 -13.92
C ASP A 244 2.09 -25.00 -14.14
N GLY A 245 1.83 -23.92 -13.39
CA GLY A 245 2.58 -22.66 -13.46
C GLY A 245 2.06 -21.67 -14.50
N HIS A 246 0.92 -21.93 -15.13
CA HIS A 246 0.32 -20.97 -16.06
C HIS A 246 -0.34 -19.81 -15.31
N TRP A 247 -0.17 -18.57 -15.82
CA TRP A 247 -0.72 -17.35 -15.24
C TRP A 247 -1.89 -16.81 -16.06
N SER A 248 -2.92 -16.37 -15.37
CA SER A 248 -4.09 -15.72 -15.95
C SER A 248 -4.62 -14.61 -15.06
N ASN A 249 -5.50 -13.78 -15.60
CA ASN A 249 -6.15 -12.71 -14.87
C ASN A 249 -7.57 -13.12 -14.47
N VAL A 250 -7.97 -12.67 -13.30
CA VAL A 250 -9.34 -12.74 -12.81
C VAL A 250 -9.74 -11.31 -12.43
N GLY A 251 -10.71 -10.74 -13.14
CA GLY A 251 -11.11 -9.34 -12.97
C GLY A 251 -12.43 -9.19 -12.24
N MET A 252 -12.57 -8.08 -11.54
CA MET A 252 -13.80 -7.61 -10.91
C MET A 252 -14.16 -6.24 -11.48
N ASP A 253 -15.45 -5.89 -11.42
CA ASP A 253 -15.92 -4.56 -11.81
C ASP A 253 -15.67 -3.56 -10.68
N THR A 254 -14.41 -3.28 -10.43
CA THR A 254 -13.94 -2.26 -9.50
C THR A 254 -12.56 -1.75 -9.93
N LEU A 255 -12.25 -0.52 -9.56
CA LEU A 255 -10.91 0.07 -9.73
C LEU A 255 -10.10 0.04 -8.43
N ARG A 256 -10.67 -0.56 -7.38
CA ARG A 256 -10.02 -0.64 -6.08
C ARG A 256 -8.89 -1.66 -6.08
N GLN A 257 -7.92 -1.40 -5.22
CA GLN A 257 -6.90 -2.39 -4.92
C GLN A 257 -7.54 -3.54 -4.15
N ILE A 258 -7.29 -4.74 -4.60
CA ILE A 258 -7.57 -5.94 -3.82
C ILE A 258 -6.42 -6.11 -2.84
N THR A 259 -6.75 -6.12 -1.55
CA THR A 259 -5.79 -6.12 -0.44
C THR A 259 -5.80 -7.41 0.36
N ALA A 260 -6.82 -8.25 0.15
CA ALA A 260 -6.90 -9.57 0.76
C ALA A 260 -7.58 -10.55 -0.20
N VAL A 261 -7.20 -11.81 -0.13
CA VAL A 261 -7.84 -12.90 -0.86
C VAL A 261 -7.82 -14.16 -0.01
N GLU A 262 -8.94 -14.87 0.04
CA GLU A 262 -9.06 -16.17 0.71
C GLU A 262 -9.84 -17.14 -0.18
N ALA A 263 -9.43 -18.41 -0.16
CA ALA A 263 -10.06 -19.47 -0.95
C ALA A 263 -10.43 -20.66 -0.05
N HIS A 264 -11.72 -20.95 0.06
CA HIS A 264 -12.23 -22.01 0.92
C HIS A 264 -13.50 -22.64 0.33
N ASP A 265 -13.57 -23.98 0.28
CA ASP A 265 -14.73 -24.76 -0.16
C ASP A 265 -15.35 -24.29 -1.49
N GLY A 266 -14.51 -24.03 -2.49
CA GLY A 266 -14.96 -23.53 -3.80
C GLY A 266 -15.42 -22.06 -3.82
N ARG A 267 -15.32 -21.37 -2.69
CA ARG A 267 -15.54 -19.93 -2.57
C ARG A 267 -14.21 -19.19 -2.68
N LEU A 268 -14.21 -18.11 -3.42
CA LEU A 268 -13.10 -17.18 -3.49
C LEU A 268 -13.60 -15.84 -2.95
N LEU A 269 -12.99 -15.35 -1.88
CA LEU A 269 -13.32 -14.08 -1.27
C LEU A 269 -12.21 -13.09 -1.50
N THR A 270 -12.59 -11.83 -1.70
CA THR A 270 -11.64 -10.72 -1.81
C THR A 270 -12.05 -9.57 -0.91
N GLY A 271 -11.05 -8.97 -0.28
CA GLY A 271 -11.19 -7.71 0.42
C GLY A 271 -10.50 -6.59 -0.34
N SER A 272 -11.03 -5.38 -0.26
CA SER A 272 -10.48 -4.22 -0.94
C SER A 272 -10.14 -3.08 0.03
N ASP A 273 -9.36 -2.13 -0.47
CA ASP A 273 -8.88 -0.97 0.29
C ASP A 273 -10.01 0.00 0.71
N ASP A 274 -11.21 -0.15 0.17
CA ASP A 274 -12.41 0.63 0.52
C ASP A 274 -13.40 -0.13 1.41
N GLY A 275 -13.01 -1.30 1.94
CA GLY A 275 -13.78 -2.07 2.91
C GLY A 275 -14.88 -2.94 2.33
N HIS A 276 -14.91 -3.16 1.02
CA HIS A 276 -15.83 -4.10 0.41
C HIS A 276 -15.24 -5.52 0.41
N ILE A 277 -16.10 -6.49 0.73
CA ILE A 277 -15.79 -7.93 0.61
C ILE A 277 -16.69 -8.50 -0.48
N ARG A 278 -16.07 -9.18 -1.45
CA ARG A 278 -16.76 -9.80 -2.59
C ARG A 278 -16.48 -11.29 -2.61
N GLU A 279 -17.48 -12.05 -3.05
CA GLU A 279 -17.42 -13.51 -3.18
C GLU A 279 -17.62 -13.91 -4.63
N SER A 280 -16.84 -14.90 -5.07
CA SER A 280 -17.08 -15.68 -6.28
C SER A 280 -17.19 -17.16 -5.93
N ARG A 281 -18.12 -17.86 -6.60
CA ARG A 281 -18.31 -19.33 -6.48
C ARG A 281 -18.01 -20.08 -7.78
N ASP A 282 -17.53 -19.38 -8.78
CA ASP A 282 -17.23 -19.88 -10.13
C ASP A 282 -15.79 -19.57 -10.56
N GLY A 283 -14.87 -19.53 -9.57
CA GLY A 283 -13.45 -19.31 -9.81
C GLY A 283 -13.09 -17.90 -10.27
N GLY A 284 -13.93 -16.93 -9.94
CA GLY A 284 -13.70 -15.52 -10.26
C GLY A 284 -14.39 -15.02 -11.53
N THR A 285 -15.29 -15.82 -12.13
CA THR A 285 -16.03 -15.40 -13.33
C THR A 285 -17.11 -14.37 -12.99
N THR A 286 -17.84 -14.60 -11.88
CA THR A 286 -18.84 -13.66 -11.36
C THR A 286 -18.55 -13.32 -9.91
N TRP A 287 -18.90 -12.10 -9.50
CA TRP A 287 -18.64 -11.57 -8.15
C TRP A 287 -19.89 -10.94 -7.55
N ASN A 288 -20.16 -11.27 -6.29
CA ASN A 288 -21.23 -10.66 -5.50
C ASN A 288 -20.62 -9.96 -4.29
N GLU A 289 -21.12 -8.78 -3.96
CA GLU A 289 -20.76 -8.14 -2.69
C GLU A 289 -21.48 -8.87 -1.55
N VAL A 290 -20.69 -9.29 -0.54
CA VAL A 290 -21.20 -9.99 0.64
C VAL A 290 -21.10 -9.17 1.90
N ALA A 291 -20.23 -8.17 1.94
CA ALA A 291 -20.17 -7.21 3.04
C ALA A 291 -19.56 -5.87 2.59
N ALA A 292 -20.05 -4.79 3.19
CA ALA A 292 -19.51 -3.44 3.06
C ALA A 292 -19.23 -2.89 4.46
N LEU A 293 -17.96 -2.77 4.83
CA LEU A 293 -17.52 -2.37 6.17
C LEU A 293 -17.41 -0.86 6.34
N GLY A 294 -17.74 -0.13 5.29
CA GLY A 294 -17.68 1.32 5.21
C GLY A 294 -16.35 1.84 4.67
N SER A 295 -16.42 3.00 4.01
CA SER A 295 -15.32 3.58 3.23
C SER A 295 -14.06 3.95 4.03
N LYS A 296 -14.12 4.00 5.35
CA LYS A 296 -12.95 4.24 6.23
C LYS A 296 -12.20 2.96 6.60
N GLN A 297 -12.71 1.79 6.24
CA GLN A 297 -12.08 0.50 6.48
C GLN A 297 -11.27 0.06 5.27
N SER A 298 -10.07 -0.50 5.48
CA SER A 298 -9.38 -1.29 4.48
C SER A 298 -9.36 -2.73 4.98
N VAL A 299 -9.75 -3.67 4.15
CA VAL A 299 -9.58 -5.09 4.46
C VAL A 299 -8.11 -5.42 4.27
N LEU A 300 -7.45 -5.91 5.31
CA LEU A 300 -6.02 -6.28 5.24
C LEU A 300 -5.85 -7.78 5.04
N ASP A 301 -6.79 -8.55 5.59
CA ASP A 301 -6.70 -10.01 5.57
C ASP A 301 -8.08 -10.65 5.74
N ILE A 302 -8.27 -11.81 5.15
CA ILE A 302 -9.46 -12.65 5.30
C ILE A 302 -8.96 -14.06 5.50
N ASP A 303 -9.37 -14.69 6.61
CA ASP A 303 -9.02 -16.07 6.94
C ASP A 303 -10.27 -16.90 7.22
N HIS A 304 -10.21 -18.19 6.94
CA HIS A 304 -11.23 -19.15 7.30
C HIS A 304 -10.65 -20.42 7.93
N ALA A 305 -11.16 -20.81 9.10
CA ALA A 305 -10.95 -22.14 9.68
C ALA A 305 -12.03 -22.48 10.70
N ASP A 306 -12.28 -23.76 10.89
CA ASP A 306 -13.17 -24.32 11.94
C ASP A 306 -14.58 -23.70 11.94
N GLY A 307 -15.07 -23.29 10.75
CA GLY A 307 -16.39 -22.66 10.59
C GLY A 307 -16.43 -21.20 11.02
N TYR A 308 -15.28 -20.54 11.19
CA TYR A 308 -15.17 -19.10 11.45
C TYR A 308 -14.53 -18.38 10.27
N TRP A 309 -15.09 -17.21 9.95
CA TRP A 309 -14.44 -16.18 9.15
C TRP A 309 -13.86 -15.12 10.05
N LEU A 310 -12.62 -14.78 9.80
CA LEU A 310 -11.92 -13.66 10.45
C LEU A 310 -11.50 -12.66 9.38
N VAL A 311 -11.85 -11.42 9.62
CA VAL A 311 -11.51 -10.31 8.72
C VAL A 311 -10.74 -9.27 9.52
N THR A 312 -9.49 -9.08 9.16
CA THR A 312 -8.68 -8.00 9.72
C THR A 312 -8.84 -6.76 8.87
N THR A 313 -9.22 -5.66 9.51
CA THR A 313 -9.38 -4.37 8.84
C THR A 313 -8.56 -3.29 9.52
N LEU A 314 -8.18 -2.29 8.73
CA LEU A 314 -7.54 -1.08 9.21
C LEU A 314 -8.48 0.11 9.03
N GLU A 315 -8.80 0.79 10.11
CA GLU A 315 -9.52 2.05 10.07
C GLU A 315 -8.56 3.21 10.30
N ASN A 316 -8.45 4.11 9.33
CA ASN A 316 -7.80 5.39 9.54
C ASN A 316 -8.72 6.30 10.38
N THR A 317 -8.34 6.53 11.63
CA THR A 317 -8.91 7.63 12.39
C THR A 317 -8.33 8.93 11.83
N ASP A 318 -9.19 9.93 11.65
CA ASP A 318 -8.86 11.19 11.00
C ASP A 318 -7.52 11.76 11.50
N PRO A 319 -6.49 11.86 10.65
CA PRO A 319 -5.16 12.29 11.07
C PRO A 319 -5.06 13.79 11.34
N PHE A 320 -6.11 14.54 11.02
CA PHE A 320 -6.12 16.00 11.03
C PHE A 320 -7.03 16.59 12.10
N LYS A 321 -7.69 15.76 12.93
CA LYS A 321 -8.45 16.29 14.07
C LYS A 321 -7.54 16.99 15.07
N GLU A 322 -8.06 18.10 15.57
CA GLU A 322 -7.48 19.01 16.55
C GLU A 322 -6.64 18.30 17.62
N GLY A 323 -5.41 18.75 17.80
CA GLY A 323 -4.51 18.27 18.85
C GLY A 323 -3.37 17.36 18.40
N ALA A 324 -3.23 17.06 17.10
CA ALA A 324 -2.07 16.35 16.60
C ALA A 324 -0.79 17.18 16.89
N ILE A 325 -0.06 16.79 17.91
CA ILE A 325 1.21 17.42 18.28
C ILE A 325 2.21 17.06 17.18
N ARG A 326 2.65 18.07 16.42
CA ARG A 326 3.81 17.91 15.53
C ARG A 326 5.04 17.70 16.39
N VAL A 327 5.52 16.49 16.46
CA VAL A 327 6.81 16.20 17.12
C VAL A 327 7.90 16.42 16.07
N PRO A 328 8.72 17.46 16.19
CA PRO A 328 9.85 17.64 15.31
C PRO A 328 10.85 16.52 15.61
N SER A 329 11.08 15.63 14.64
CA SER A 329 12.19 14.69 14.70
C SER A 329 13.43 15.37 14.10
N PRO A 330 14.55 15.42 14.81
CA PRO A 330 15.79 16.00 14.27
C PRO A 330 16.38 15.24 13.08
N LEU A 331 15.87 14.05 12.80
CA LEU A 331 16.26 13.20 11.67
C LEU A 331 15.17 13.10 10.58
N ALA A 332 13.99 13.64 10.81
CA ALA A 332 12.93 13.63 9.82
C ALA A 332 12.98 14.89 8.97
N VAL A 333 13.14 14.72 7.68
CA VAL A 333 13.04 15.80 6.69
C VAL A 333 11.60 16.34 6.61
N PHE A 334 10.63 15.58 7.12
CA PHE A 334 9.20 15.94 7.16
C PHE A 334 8.67 15.86 8.60
N PRO A 335 7.76 16.75 9.00
CA PRO A 335 7.13 16.65 10.30
C PRO A 335 6.30 15.36 10.36
N ILE A 336 6.66 14.46 11.28
CA ILE A 336 5.87 13.26 11.57
C ILE A 336 4.68 13.71 12.38
N VAL A 337 3.50 13.61 11.80
CA VAL A 337 2.24 13.81 12.50
C VAL A 337 1.83 12.47 13.09
N PRO A 338 1.71 12.32 14.40
CA PRO A 338 1.18 11.10 15.01
C PRO A 338 -0.23 10.85 14.46
N ARG A 339 -0.46 9.65 13.94
CA ARG A 339 -1.77 9.21 13.44
C ARG A 339 -2.18 7.98 14.21
N THR A 340 -3.30 8.04 14.89
CA THR A 340 -3.89 6.84 15.47
C THR A 340 -4.69 6.12 14.40
N VAL A 341 -4.39 4.85 14.22
CA VAL A 341 -5.15 3.92 13.36
C VAL A 341 -5.76 2.82 14.23
N ARG A 342 -6.87 2.28 13.81
CA ARG A 342 -7.54 1.17 14.49
C ARG A 342 -7.44 -0.08 13.63
N LEU A 343 -6.76 -1.09 14.19
CA LEU A 343 -6.80 -2.44 13.65
C LEU A 343 -7.99 -3.16 14.28
N ARG A 344 -8.92 -3.62 13.45
CA ARG A 344 -10.12 -4.34 13.90
C ARG A 344 -10.09 -5.75 13.37
N ILE A 345 -10.38 -6.69 14.24
CA ILE A 345 -10.64 -8.07 13.90
C ILE A 345 -12.15 -8.27 13.99
N LEU A 346 -12.76 -8.56 12.86
CA LEU A 346 -14.16 -8.92 12.75
C LEU A 346 -14.27 -10.44 12.61
N MET A 347 -15.30 -11.02 13.17
CA MET A 347 -15.52 -12.47 13.14
C MET A 347 -16.98 -12.76 12.82
N ALA A 348 -17.19 -13.73 11.92
CA ALA A 348 -18.49 -14.33 11.67
C ALA A 348 -18.40 -15.84 11.90
N ARG A 349 -19.47 -16.43 12.39
CA ARG A 349 -19.63 -17.88 12.51
C ARG A 349 -20.44 -18.37 11.32
N GLN A 350 -20.04 -19.48 10.72
CA GLN A 350 -20.68 -20.07 9.54
C GLN A 350 -20.49 -19.29 8.22
N ALA A 351 -21.24 -19.69 7.19
CA ALA A 351 -21.03 -19.23 5.82
C ALA A 351 -21.44 -17.79 5.53
N ASP A 352 -22.04 -17.08 6.49
CA ASP A 352 -22.60 -15.75 6.25
C ASP A 352 -21.69 -14.63 6.80
N LEU A 353 -20.98 -13.97 5.89
CA LEU A 353 -20.16 -12.80 6.19
C LEU A 353 -20.98 -11.52 6.48
N ALA A 354 -22.29 -11.53 6.23
CA ALA A 354 -23.16 -10.42 6.59
C ALA A 354 -23.28 -10.24 8.12
N ASP A 355 -22.99 -11.28 8.91
CA ASP A 355 -23.04 -11.24 10.39
C ASP A 355 -21.66 -11.01 11.04
N LEU A 356 -20.74 -10.33 10.34
CA LEU A 356 -19.44 -9.94 10.89
C LEU A 356 -19.60 -9.05 12.12
N LYS A 357 -19.05 -9.49 13.25
CA LYS A 357 -19.05 -8.77 14.52
C LYS A 357 -17.64 -8.43 14.98
N LEU A 358 -17.47 -7.30 15.62
CA LEU A 358 -16.18 -6.91 16.19
C LEU A 358 -15.78 -7.90 17.30
N ALA A 359 -14.71 -8.64 17.07
CA ALA A 359 -14.10 -9.52 18.05
C ALA A 359 -13.03 -8.81 18.88
N ARG A 360 -12.24 -7.92 18.27
CA ARG A 360 -11.18 -7.16 18.95
C ARG A 360 -10.84 -5.88 18.18
N GLU A 361 -10.44 -4.85 18.91
CA GLU A 361 -9.89 -3.61 18.35
C GLU A 361 -8.57 -3.28 19.05
N PHE A 362 -7.59 -2.82 18.25
CA PHE A 362 -6.31 -2.33 18.72
C PHE A 362 -6.09 -0.91 18.18
N ALA A 363 -5.86 0.04 19.08
CA ALA A 363 -5.42 1.38 18.70
C ALA A 363 -3.89 1.37 18.57
N MET A 364 -3.38 1.83 17.43
CA MET A 364 -1.94 1.85 17.14
C MET A 364 -1.53 3.22 16.63
N ASP A 365 -0.29 3.62 16.89
CA ASP A 365 0.32 4.73 16.17
C ASP A 365 0.69 4.26 14.76
N ILE A 366 0.36 5.06 13.74
CA ILE A 366 0.73 4.75 12.34
C ILE A 366 2.25 4.60 12.17
N ASN A 367 3.05 5.28 13.00
CA ASN A 367 4.50 5.13 12.97
C ASN A 367 4.95 3.74 13.42
N GLU A 368 4.17 3.05 14.25
CA GLU A 368 4.41 1.65 14.60
C GLU A 368 4.10 0.71 13.44
N MET A 369 3.21 1.12 12.53
CA MET A 369 2.89 0.38 11.31
C MET A 369 3.94 0.53 10.21
N TRP A 370 4.67 1.66 10.19
CA TRP A 370 5.76 1.87 9.26
C TRP A 370 7.04 1.12 9.64
N ALA A 371 7.11 0.62 10.87
CA ALA A 371 8.07 -0.40 11.20
C ALA A 371 7.67 -1.66 10.43
N TRP A 372 8.30 -1.82 9.27
CA TRP A 372 8.13 -2.98 8.41
C TRP A 372 8.08 -4.29 9.21
N PRO A 373 7.14 -5.21 8.90
CA PRO A 373 6.29 -5.25 7.69
C PRO A 373 4.85 -4.73 7.88
N GLY A 374 4.53 -4.03 8.93
CA GLY A 374 3.17 -3.57 9.22
C GLY A 374 2.33 -4.59 9.98
N PRO A 375 1.02 -4.37 10.12
CA PRO A 375 0.12 -5.32 10.76
C PRO A 375 0.13 -6.66 10.00
N GLN A 376 0.20 -7.74 10.74
CA GLN A 376 0.20 -9.10 10.21
C GLN A 376 -0.86 -9.91 10.93
N SER A 377 -1.60 -10.71 10.18
CA SER A 377 -2.51 -11.69 10.73
C SER A 377 -2.37 -13.02 10.00
N GLN A 378 -2.61 -14.11 10.68
CA GLN A 378 -2.57 -15.47 10.13
C GLN A 378 -3.43 -16.39 10.97
N LEU A 379 -4.24 -17.22 10.34
CA LEU A 379 -5.02 -18.27 10.99
C LEU A 379 -4.39 -19.63 10.72
N VAL A 380 -3.92 -20.29 11.76
CA VAL A 380 -3.27 -21.61 11.66
C VAL A 380 -3.71 -22.51 12.80
N ASN A 381 -4.21 -23.68 12.48
CA ASN A 381 -4.59 -24.73 13.45
C ASN A 381 -5.54 -24.21 14.55
N GLY A 382 -6.59 -23.45 14.17
CA GLY A 382 -7.57 -22.92 15.12
C GLY A 382 -7.05 -21.77 15.99
N GLN A 383 -5.85 -21.28 15.73
CA GLN A 383 -5.25 -20.15 16.43
C GLN A 383 -5.10 -18.97 15.47
N TYR A 384 -5.65 -17.83 15.82
CA TYR A 384 -5.52 -16.61 15.03
C TYR A 384 -4.47 -15.69 15.64
N TYR A 385 -3.42 -15.42 14.88
CA TYR A 385 -2.28 -14.63 15.29
C TYR A 385 -2.37 -13.24 14.68
N VAL A 386 -2.11 -12.23 15.48
CA VAL A 386 -2.11 -10.83 15.05
C VAL A 386 -0.92 -10.10 15.61
N LEU A 387 -0.17 -9.41 14.78
CA LEU A 387 0.80 -8.41 15.21
C LEU A 387 0.15 -7.03 15.15
N ALA A 388 -0.35 -6.59 16.29
CA ALA A 388 -0.91 -5.26 16.47
C ALA A 388 0.13 -4.34 17.12
N GLY A 389 0.66 -3.40 16.38
CA GLY A 389 1.82 -2.62 16.82
C GLY A 389 3.04 -3.52 17.03
N ASN A 390 3.61 -3.48 18.24
CA ASN A 390 4.80 -4.26 18.58
C ASN A 390 4.52 -5.48 19.48
N THR A 391 3.27 -5.84 19.66
CA THR A 391 2.86 -6.91 20.58
C THR A 391 2.05 -7.98 19.87
N PRO A 392 2.62 -9.18 19.63
CA PRO A 392 1.88 -10.29 19.09
C PRO A 392 0.75 -10.72 20.02
N GLN A 393 -0.41 -10.97 19.45
CA GLN A 393 -1.60 -11.46 20.11
C GLN A 393 -2.03 -12.79 19.45
N ARG A 394 -2.63 -13.66 20.21
CA ARG A 394 -3.24 -14.91 19.74
C ARG A 394 -4.66 -15.01 20.25
N LEU A 395 -5.58 -15.36 19.38
CA LEU A 395 -6.95 -15.80 19.71
C LEU A 395 -7.02 -17.31 19.53
N ASP A 396 -7.42 -18.00 20.56
CA ASP A 396 -7.83 -19.40 20.48
C ASP A 396 -9.31 -19.45 20.08
N LEU A 397 -9.61 -19.98 18.89
CA LEU A 397 -10.98 -19.99 18.35
C LEU A 397 -11.91 -20.89 19.16
N ALA A 398 -11.40 -21.97 19.76
CA ALA A 398 -12.21 -22.92 20.52
C ALA A 398 -12.69 -22.30 21.84
N SER A 399 -11.82 -21.59 22.54
CA SER A 399 -12.14 -20.93 23.82
C SER A 399 -12.61 -19.47 23.68
N GLY A 400 -12.36 -18.83 22.55
CA GLY A 400 -12.58 -17.40 22.34
C GLY A 400 -11.64 -16.49 23.14
N GLN A 401 -10.56 -17.03 23.70
CA GLN A 401 -9.66 -16.27 24.57
C GLN A 401 -8.50 -15.64 23.79
N TRP A 402 -8.26 -14.36 24.09
CA TRP A 402 -7.11 -13.61 23.62
C TRP A 402 -5.95 -13.67 24.60
N LYS A 403 -4.75 -13.91 24.09
CA LYS A 403 -3.51 -13.95 24.86
C LYS A 403 -2.42 -13.14 24.15
N ALA A 404 -1.72 -12.28 24.89
CA ALA A 404 -0.49 -11.69 24.40
C ALA A 404 0.64 -12.72 24.44
N ILE A 405 1.38 -12.86 23.35
CA ILE A 405 2.43 -13.87 23.18
C ILE A 405 3.77 -13.29 22.77
N PRO A 406 4.22 -12.13 23.28
CA PRO A 406 5.49 -11.58 22.84
C PRO A 406 6.67 -12.41 23.38
N PRO A 407 7.68 -12.74 22.55
CA PRO A 407 8.94 -13.29 23.06
C PRO A 407 9.63 -12.27 23.96
N ARG A 408 9.47 -10.99 23.62
CA ARG A 408 9.89 -9.80 24.37
C ARG A 408 9.06 -8.59 23.89
N ALA A 409 9.13 -7.49 24.61
CA ALA A 409 8.57 -6.23 24.13
C ALA A 409 9.20 -5.82 22.79
N ARG A 410 8.41 -5.18 21.90
CA ARG A 410 8.81 -4.70 20.58
C ARG A 410 9.15 -5.80 19.55
N THR A 411 8.27 -6.75 19.40
CA THR A 411 8.28 -7.67 18.25
C THR A 411 7.99 -6.90 16.98
N SER A 412 8.83 -7.02 15.96
CA SER A 412 8.70 -6.30 14.69
C SER A 412 8.16 -7.17 13.55
N THR A 413 8.28 -8.47 13.67
CA THR A 413 7.79 -9.43 12.67
C THR A 413 7.20 -10.63 13.37
N LEU A 414 6.07 -11.11 12.89
CA LEU A 414 5.43 -12.35 13.30
C LEU A 414 5.11 -13.18 12.06
N ARG A 415 5.53 -14.43 12.03
CA ARG A 415 5.23 -15.38 10.96
C ARG A 415 4.85 -16.72 11.57
N VAL A 416 3.78 -17.29 11.07
CA VAL A 416 3.36 -18.64 11.46
C VAL A 416 3.46 -19.54 10.23
N ASN A 417 4.14 -20.65 10.36
CA ASN A 417 4.19 -21.61 9.28
C ASN A 417 2.84 -22.33 9.17
N PRO A 418 2.12 -22.23 8.04
CA PRO A 418 0.77 -22.78 7.92
C PRO A 418 0.71 -24.31 8.01
N ARG A 419 1.83 -25.01 7.75
CA ARG A 419 1.90 -26.47 7.77
C ARG A 419 2.29 -27.04 9.13
N THR A 420 3.19 -26.35 9.82
CA THR A 420 3.80 -26.88 11.06
C THR A 420 3.27 -26.19 12.30
N GLY A 421 2.66 -25.00 12.17
CA GLY A 421 2.24 -24.18 13.29
C GLY A 421 3.40 -23.51 14.05
N VAL A 422 4.64 -23.63 13.56
CA VAL A 422 5.79 -22.98 14.19
C VAL A 422 5.66 -21.47 14.03
N VAL A 423 5.76 -20.76 15.14
CA VAL A 423 5.70 -19.29 15.18
C VAL A 423 7.11 -18.72 15.20
N SER A 424 7.39 -17.82 14.31
CA SER A 424 8.67 -17.09 14.22
C SER A 424 8.45 -15.63 14.56
N ALA A 425 9.38 -15.04 15.29
CA ALA A 425 9.32 -13.63 15.65
C ALA A 425 10.69 -12.97 15.56
N LEU A 426 10.70 -11.75 15.04
CA LEU A 426 11.86 -10.88 15.07
C LEU A 426 11.64 -9.82 16.16
N TRP A 427 12.56 -9.75 17.11
CA TRP A 427 12.53 -8.74 18.16
C TRP A 427 13.49 -7.61 17.81
N GLY A 428 13.01 -6.37 17.98
CA GLY A 428 13.80 -5.18 17.72
C GLY A 428 14.01 -4.93 16.22
N GLN A 429 14.86 -3.97 15.92
CA GLN A 429 15.18 -3.54 14.56
C GLN A 429 16.68 -3.41 14.36
N GLY A 430 17.11 -3.47 13.12
CA GLY A 430 18.48 -3.22 12.74
C GLY A 430 19.48 -4.27 13.26
N ALA A 431 20.72 -3.85 13.46
CA ALA A 431 21.84 -4.71 13.80
C ALA A 431 21.69 -5.44 15.15
N PHE A 432 20.80 -5.00 16.01
CA PHE A 432 20.57 -5.58 17.34
C PHE A 432 19.32 -6.47 17.41
N SER A 433 18.67 -6.74 16.27
CA SER A 433 17.51 -7.62 16.22
C SER A 433 17.87 -9.03 16.68
N LYS A 434 16.90 -9.75 17.24
CA LYS A 434 17.03 -11.14 17.69
C LYS A 434 15.91 -11.98 17.09
N VAL A 435 16.22 -13.23 16.79
CA VAL A 435 15.27 -14.18 16.20
C VAL A 435 14.81 -15.13 17.30
N TYR A 436 13.49 -15.32 17.34
CA TYR A 436 12.84 -16.27 18.23
C TYR A 436 11.92 -17.18 17.44
N TYR A 437 11.75 -18.41 17.90
CA TYR A 437 10.69 -19.30 17.45
C TYR A 437 9.99 -19.99 18.62
N SER A 438 8.79 -20.46 18.35
CA SER A 438 7.95 -21.20 19.29
C SER A 438 7.34 -22.41 18.58
N ASN A 439 7.33 -23.58 19.23
CA ASN A 439 6.65 -24.78 18.79
C ASN A 439 5.32 -25.03 19.53
N ASP A 440 4.98 -24.18 20.46
CA ASP A 440 3.81 -24.28 21.34
C ASP A 440 2.92 -23.03 21.21
N GLN A 441 2.71 -22.59 19.97
CA GLN A 441 1.78 -21.50 19.65
C GLN A 441 2.14 -20.15 20.28
N GLY A 442 3.40 -19.91 20.62
CA GLY A 442 3.87 -18.69 21.24
C GLY A 442 3.81 -18.68 22.76
N ASP A 443 3.54 -19.82 23.41
CA ASP A 443 3.51 -19.91 24.87
C ASP A 443 4.93 -19.90 25.46
N THR A 444 5.87 -20.58 24.81
CA THR A 444 7.29 -20.46 25.12
C THR A 444 8.11 -20.12 23.89
N TRP A 445 9.22 -19.44 24.09
CA TRP A 445 10.06 -18.95 23.01
C TRP A 445 11.52 -19.35 23.19
N GLN A 446 12.14 -19.78 22.11
CA GLN A 446 13.56 -20.08 22.04
C GLN A 446 14.26 -19.05 21.14
N GLN A 447 15.35 -18.47 21.64
CA GLN A 447 16.20 -17.60 20.85
C GLN A 447 17.18 -18.45 20.06
N ILE A 448 17.30 -18.14 18.75
CA ILE A 448 18.29 -18.75 17.87
C ILE A 448 19.27 -17.71 17.32
N GLY A 449 20.33 -18.18 16.69
CA GLY A 449 21.21 -17.35 15.90
C GLY A 449 20.42 -16.55 14.88
N ARG A 450 20.85 -15.34 14.56
CA ARG A 450 20.18 -14.51 13.56
C ARG A 450 20.94 -14.55 12.24
N PRO A 451 20.23 -14.42 11.10
CA PRO A 451 20.89 -14.17 9.82
C PRO A 451 21.73 -12.88 9.86
N PRO A 452 22.73 -12.74 8.99
CA PRO A 452 23.46 -11.49 8.85
C PRO A 452 22.51 -10.30 8.61
N TYR A 453 22.84 -9.14 9.14
CA TYR A 453 22.07 -7.91 8.94
C TYR A 453 22.22 -7.41 7.49
N VAL A 454 21.21 -6.90 6.82
CA VAL A 454 19.84 -6.49 7.15
C VAL A 454 18.85 -7.62 6.83
N ILE A 455 18.18 -8.15 7.85
CA ILE A 455 17.14 -9.16 7.65
C ILE A 455 15.92 -8.47 7.02
N TRP A 456 15.39 -9.08 5.97
CA TRP A 456 14.18 -8.60 5.28
C TRP A 456 12.94 -9.41 5.67
N ASP A 457 13.01 -10.71 5.56
CA ASP A 457 11.97 -11.64 5.97
C ASP A 457 12.57 -12.90 6.58
N LEU A 458 11.80 -13.58 7.42
CA LEU A 458 12.25 -14.75 8.16
C LEU A 458 11.08 -15.65 8.53
N GLN A 459 11.24 -16.95 8.32
CA GLN A 459 10.28 -17.96 8.75
C GLN A 459 10.99 -19.24 9.15
N MET A 460 10.67 -19.79 10.32
CA MET A 460 11.05 -21.13 10.71
C MET A 460 10.00 -22.14 10.21
N ASP A 461 10.47 -23.25 9.66
CA ASP A 461 9.59 -24.35 9.26
C ASP A 461 9.43 -25.36 10.40
N THR A 462 10.52 -25.60 11.13
CA THR A 462 10.60 -26.46 12.30
C THR A 462 11.62 -25.88 13.27
N ALA A 463 11.85 -26.52 14.39
CA ALA A 463 12.93 -26.17 15.31
C ALA A 463 14.34 -26.24 14.66
N THR A 464 14.48 -26.98 13.57
CA THR A 464 15.77 -27.29 12.94
C THR A 464 15.89 -26.80 11.50
N SER A 465 14.85 -26.20 10.94
CA SER A 465 14.85 -25.67 9.58
C SER A 465 14.09 -24.34 9.48
N GLY A 466 14.56 -23.49 8.61
CA GLY A 466 13.92 -22.19 8.35
C GLY A 466 14.63 -21.48 7.22
N TRP A 467 14.03 -20.37 6.79
CA TRP A 467 14.52 -19.53 5.70
C TRP A 467 14.56 -18.08 6.14
N ALA A 468 15.53 -17.35 5.64
CA ALA A 468 15.61 -15.91 5.79
C ALA A 468 16.11 -15.27 4.50
N SER A 469 15.60 -14.09 4.20
CA SER A 469 16.15 -13.23 3.17
C SER A 469 16.79 -11.99 3.80
N ARG A 470 17.85 -11.49 3.18
CA ARG A 470 18.52 -10.27 3.63
C ARG A 470 18.94 -9.41 2.46
N TRP A 471 19.13 -8.14 2.76
CA TRP A 471 19.81 -7.21 1.88
C TRP A 471 21.28 -7.06 2.31
N ASN A 472 22.21 -7.40 1.40
CA ASN A 472 23.63 -7.22 1.61
C ASN A 472 24.04 -5.81 1.17
N VAL A 473 24.30 -4.93 2.13
CA VAL A 473 24.69 -3.53 1.91
C VAL A 473 26.19 -3.32 1.68
N ASN A 474 26.99 -4.39 1.66
CA ASN A 474 28.46 -4.28 1.57
C ASN A 474 28.96 -3.97 0.15
N ALA A 475 28.10 -3.99 -0.85
CA ALA A 475 28.41 -3.59 -2.20
C ALA A 475 27.52 -2.41 -2.61
N PHE A 476 28.05 -1.48 -3.38
CA PHE A 476 27.28 -0.39 -4.00
C PHE A 476 26.14 -0.89 -4.92
N SER A 477 26.10 -2.18 -5.18
CA SER A 477 25.04 -2.90 -5.90
C SER A 477 24.27 -3.79 -4.94
N GLY A 478 23.47 -3.30 -4.04
CA GLY A 478 22.80 -4.11 -3.02
C GLY A 478 22.33 -5.49 -3.53
N VAL A 479 23.00 -6.55 -3.10
CA VAL A 479 22.67 -7.93 -3.45
C VAL A 479 21.70 -8.47 -2.41
N TRP A 480 20.66 -9.13 -2.88
CA TRP A 480 19.74 -9.88 -2.03
C TRP A 480 20.20 -11.31 -1.92
N GLU A 481 20.11 -11.86 -0.73
CA GLU A 481 20.63 -13.19 -0.41
C GLU A 481 19.59 -14.01 0.33
N LEU A 482 19.57 -15.31 0.07
CA LEU A 482 18.74 -16.30 0.75
C LEU A 482 19.63 -17.13 1.70
N TYR A 483 19.10 -17.39 2.88
CA TYR A 483 19.74 -18.17 3.94
C TYR A 483 18.85 -19.33 4.39
N SER A 484 19.43 -20.43 4.79
CA SER A 484 18.77 -21.54 5.48
C SER A 484 19.32 -21.70 6.90
N PHE A 485 18.45 -22.05 7.84
CA PHE A 485 18.86 -22.26 9.23
C PHE A 485 19.63 -23.56 9.40
N SER A 486 20.78 -23.50 10.06
CA SER A 486 21.66 -24.62 10.39
C SER A 486 21.64 -24.86 11.91
N PRO A 487 20.87 -25.86 12.40
CA PRO A 487 20.70 -26.08 13.84
C PRO A 487 21.99 -26.51 14.54
N LYS A 488 22.89 -27.24 13.84
CA LYS A 488 24.19 -27.68 14.40
C LYS A 488 25.08 -26.52 14.80
N LYS A 489 25.01 -25.42 14.05
CA LYS A 489 25.79 -24.20 14.28
C LYS A 489 25.02 -23.18 15.09
N ASN A 490 23.71 -23.36 15.25
CA ASN A 490 22.77 -22.32 15.69
C ASN A 490 22.93 -21.02 14.89
N ASP A 491 23.11 -21.13 13.59
CA ASP A 491 23.43 -20.05 12.65
C ASP A 491 22.75 -20.28 11.30
N TRP A 492 22.96 -19.38 10.37
CA TRP A 492 22.34 -19.38 9.05
C TRP A 492 23.40 -19.57 7.95
N ASP A 493 23.22 -20.58 7.14
CA ASP A 493 24.08 -20.87 6.00
C ASP A 493 23.55 -20.12 4.75
N HIS A 494 24.44 -19.45 4.04
CA HIS A 494 24.13 -18.79 2.77
C HIS A 494 23.78 -19.84 1.72
N VAL A 495 22.61 -19.70 1.10
CA VAL A 495 22.12 -20.62 0.05
C VAL A 495 22.47 -20.08 -1.34
N GLY A 496 22.40 -18.77 -1.53
CA GLY A 496 22.67 -18.11 -2.80
C GLY A 496 22.06 -16.72 -2.89
N ASP A 497 22.30 -16.07 -4.02
CA ASP A 497 21.68 -14.80 -4.34
C ASP A 497 20.18 -14.99 -4.55
N ALA A 498 19.40 -13.96 -4.23
CA ALA A 498 17.95 -13.92 -4.38
C ALA A 498 17.55 -12.76 -5.30
N PRO A 499 16.37 -12.79 -5.91
CA PRO A 499 15.81 -11.65 -6.62
C PRO A 499 15.73 -10.40 -5.73
N PHE A 500 15.74 -9.24 -6.35
CA PHE A 500 15.71 -7.97 -5.63
C PHE A 500 14.51 -7.89 -4.68
N ASN A 501 14.78 -7.64 -3.41
CA ASN A 501 13.76 -7.50 -2.37
C ASN A 501 12.86 -8.75 -2.20
N CYS A 502 13.43 -9.93 -2.36
CA CYS A 502 12.73 -11.19 -2.32
C CYS A 502 11.99 -11.41 -0.99
N LYS A 503 10.67 -11.52 -1.06
CA LYS A 503 9.83 -12.04 0.02
C LYS A 503 9.49 -13.49 -0.32
N PRO A 504 10.10 -14.49 0.36
CA PRO A 504 9.80 -15.89 0.09
C PRO A 504 8.36 -16.22 0.47
N LEU A 505 7.63 -16.84 -0.45
CA LEU A 505 6.25 -17.29 -0.25
C LEU A 505 6.25 -18.82 -0.17
N ARG A 506 5.80 -19.38 0.95
CA ARG A 506 5.69 -20.81 1.16
C ARG A 506 4.23 -21.21 1.33
N VAL A 507 3.54 -21.28 0.22
CA VAL A 507 2.08 -21.45 0.19
C VAL A 507 1.67 -22.91 0.39
N SER A 508 2.40 -23.87 -0.18
CA SER A 508 2.18 -25.31 0.03
C SER A 508 3.44 -26.14 -0.23
N ALA A 509 3.40 -27.43 0.06
CA ALA A 509 4.53 -28.33 -0.20
C ALA A 509 4.70 -28.66 -1.69
N GLU A 510 3.61 -28.65 -2.44
CA GLU A 510 3.55 -28.98 -3.86
C GLU A 510 4.00 -27.79 -4.74
N VAL A 511 3.94 -26.58 -4.23
CA VAL A 511 4.38 -25.37 -4.92
C VAL A 511 5.85 -25.12 -4.62
N PRO A 512 6.71 -24.88 -5.62
CA PRO A 512 8.09 -24.49 -5.37
C PRO A 512 8.13 -23.21 -4.51
N VAL A 513 9.23 -22.97 -3.83
CA VAL A 513 9.42 -21.70 -3.11
C VAL A 513 9.31 -20.57 -4.12
N LEU A 514 8.27 -19.78 -3.97
CA LEU A 514 8.09 -18.56 -4.77
C LEU A 514 8.74 -17.38 -4.05
N CYS A 515 9.16 -16.41 -4.83
CA CYS A 515 9.71 -15.16 -4.32
C CYS A 515 9.03 -14.01 -5.04
N MET A 516 8.46 -13.10 -4.29
CA MET A 516 7.96 -11.84 -4.82
C MET A 516 9.02 -10.76 -4.63
N SER A 517 9.45 -10.15 -5.72
CA SER A 517 10.38 -9.04 -5.69
C SER A 517 9.67 -7.70 -5.42
N ARG A 518 10.43 -6.64 -5.18
CA ARG A 518 9.88 -5.31 -4.91
C ARG A 518 9.04 -4.74 -6.07
N ASP A 519 9.42 -5.06 -7.30
CA ASP A 519 8.65 -4.70 -8.50
C ASP A 519 7.48 -5.64 -8.75
N SER A 520 7.14 -6.48 -7.76
CA SER A 520 6.05 -7.47 -7.80
C SER A 520 6.21 -8.55 -8.86
N SER A 521 7.39 -8.73 -9.44
CA SER A 521 7.68 -9.92 -10.27
C SER A 521 7.75 -11.16 -9.38
N ILE A 522 7.28 -12.29 -9.90
CA ILE A 522 7.28 -13.57 -9.20
C ILE A 522 8.37 -14.48 -9.80
N PHE A 523 9.15 -15.05 -8.93
CA PHE A 523 10.20 -16.01 -9.25
C PHE A 523 9.94 -17.33 -8.53
N SER A 524 10.34 -18.44 -9.12
CA SER A 524 10.36 -19.74 -8.46
C SER A 524 11.77 -20.26 -8.29
N LEU A 525 12.06 -20.88 -7.16
CA LEU A 525 13.31 -21.57 -6.91
C LEU A 525 13.17 -23.03 -7.35
N ARG A 526 13.88 -23.42 -8.41
CA ARG A 526 13.93 -24.78 -8.94
C ARG A 526 15.39 -25.17 -9.15
N ASP A 527 15.79 -26.32 -8.65
CA ASP A 527 17.16 -26.86 -8.78
C ASP A 527 18.25 -25.85 -8.35
N GLY A 528 17.96 -25.09 -7.28
CA GLY A 528 18.85 -24.07 -6.75
C GLY A 528 18.95 -22.79 -7.60
N LYS A 529 18.08 -22.63 -8.61
CA LYS A 529 18.08 -21.45 -9.48
C LYS A 529 16.74 -20.74 -9.44
N TRP A 530 16.77 -19.41 -9.48
CA TRP A 530 15.60 -18.59 -9.61
C TRP A 530 15.19 -18.44 -11.08
N ASN A 531 13.93 -18.77 -11.35
CA ASN A 531 13.32 -18.64 -12.67
C ASN A 531 12.19 -17.62 -12.58
N VAL A 532 12.10 -16.70 -13.55
CA VAL A 532 10.96 -15.76 -13.65
C VAL A 532 9.73 -16.55 -14.02
N GLU A 533 8.69 -16.48 -13.20
CA GLU A 533 7.37 -17.05 -13.50
C GLU A 533 6.38 -16.01 -13.99
N PHE A 534 6.46 -14.79 -13.44
CA PHE A 534 5.56 -13.71 -13.82
C PHE A 534 6.26 -12.36 -13.65
N SER A 535 6.18 -11.52 -14.67
CA SER A 535 6.70 -10.15 -14.63
C SER A 535 5.91 -9.25 -15.58
N ALA A 536 6.02 -7.94 -15.41
CA ALA A 536 5.46 -6.95 -16.35
C ALA A 536 6.27 -6.82 -17.65
N GLN A 537 7.40 -7.50 -17.77
CA GLN A 537 8.33 -7.40 -18.90
C GLN A 537 7.96 -8.33 -20.03
#